data_848f90879119dbd512f3f0fa4479b3e2
#
_entry.id   848f90879119dbd512f3f0fa4479b3e2
#
_cell.length_a   1.000
_cell.length_b   1.000
_cell.length_c   1.000
_cell.angle_alpha   90.00
_cell.angle_beta   90.00
_cell.angle_gamma   90.00
#
_symmetry.space_group_name_H-M   'P 1'
#
loop_
_entity.id
_entity.type
_entity.pdbx_description
1 polymer ?
#
loop_
_entity_poly.entity_id
_entity_poly.type
_entity_poly.pdbx_seq_one_letter_code
_entity_poly.pdbx_strand_id
1 'polypeptide(L)'
;MRSHDFHEREKKLVQAFRHPPRALNPFLITERHDEKQLCISSRNLHISDFTLLKTLGTGTFARVWLARLKDQTDRTKVYALKILRKADVIKLKQVEHVRNERKSLAAIVDHPFITTLIASFSDEQSLYMLLDFCPGGEIFTYLRRARRFDEETSRIYAAEITMTIEFLHDVHGIAYRDLKPENILLDADGHIKLVDFGFAKQVDNRETYTLCGTPEYLAPEVIHNSGHGLAVDWWALGILIYEFLVGQPPFWDQNPMRIYEQIVEGHLRFPPNMPPAAQNIVTLLCKTNPTERLGYISGGSTRVKSHPFFADIAWDDLFYRRVKGPIIPRVSHPADTGNFEEYPDSDTRNQNIYTDDLKKKFEPLFKDF
;
A
#
# COMPACT_ATOMS: atom_id res chain seq x y z
N MET A 1 4.92 32.83 10.98
CA MET A 1 3.59 32.22 11.17
C MET A 1 3.47 30.81 10.55
N ARG A 2 4.16 30.48 9.45
CA ARG A 2 4.01 29.17 8.75
C ARG A 2 4.67 27.96 9.45
N SER A 3 5.73 28.17 10.23
CA SER A 3 6.46 27.07 10.91
C SER A 3 5.71 26.50 12.14
N HIS A 4 4.94 27.34 12.82
CA HIS A 4 4.23 26.93 14.04
C HIS A 4 2.98 26.08 13.72
N ASP A 5 2.30 26.40 12.63
CA ASP A 5 1.09 25.72 12.18
C ASP A 5 1.41 24.29 11.65
N PHE A 6 2.55 24.16 10.97
CA PHE A 6 3.05 22.86 10.50
C PHE A 6 3.42 21.93 11.68
N HIS A 7 4.12 22.45 12.70
CA HIS A 7 4.52 21.69 13.89
C HIS A 7 3.32 21.27 14.76
N GLU A 8 2.30 22.12 14.85
CA GLU A 8 1.07 21.80 15.57
C GLU A 8 0.26 20.71 14.83
N ARG A 9 0.23 20.79 13.50
CA ARG A 9 -0.43 19.79 12.66
C ARG A 9 0.29 18.44 12.71
N GLU A 10 1.61 18.45 12.61
CA GLU A 10 2.46 17.27 12.78
C GLU A 10 2.23 16.59 14.13
N LYS A 11 2.20 17.37 15.23
CA LYS A 11 1.89 16.86 16.58
C LYS A 11 0.48 16.25 16.64
N LYS A 12 -0.53 16.88 16.04
CA LYS A 12 -1.91 16.35 16.00
C LYS A 12 -1.98 15.06 15.19
N LEU A 13 -1.31 15.00 14.02
CA LEU A 13 -1.22 13.79 13.22
C LEU A 13 -0.52 12.66 14.00
N VAL A 14 0.67 12.92 14.54
CA VAL A 14 1.40 11.92 15.35
C VAL A 14 0.60 11.49 16.57
N GLN A 15 -0.13 12.40 17.21
CA GLN A 15 -0.97 12.06 18.36
C GLN A 15 -2.20 11.26 17.96
N ALA A 16 -2.84 11.59 16.81
CA ALA A 16 -3.93 10.82 16.23
C ALA A 16 -3.50 9.40 15.87
N PHE A 17 -2.28 9.24 15.33
CA PHE A 17 -1.72 7.93 14.99
C PHE A 17 -1.26 7.11 16.21
N ARG A 18 -0.90 7.76 17.32
CA ARG A 18 -0.52 7.07 18.56
C ARG A 18 -1.70 6.55 19.37
N HIS A 19 -2.90 7.09 19.16
CA HIS A 19 -4.10 6.75 19.91
C HIS A 19 -5.29 6.53 18.95
N PRO A 20 -5.25 5.50 18.07
CA PRO A 20 -6.39 5.20 17.23
C PRO A 20 -7.61 4.83 18.09
N PRO A 21 -8.83 5.18 17.66
CA PRO A 21 -10.04 4.83 18.38
C PRO A 21 -10.29 3.31 18.37
N ARG A 22 -11.04 2.85 19.33
CA ARG A 22 -11.47 1.44 19.41
C ARG A 22 -12.24 1.07 18.14
N ALA A 23 -11.85 -0.04 17.50
CA ALA A 23 -12.57 -0.59 16.39
C ALA A 23 -14.04 -0.88 16.79
N LEU A 24 -14.98 -0.52 15.90
CA LEU A 24 -16.41 -0.72 16.11
C LEU A 24 -16.85 -2.19 15.91
N ASN A 25 -15.98 -3.04 15.39
CA ASN A 25 -16.28 -4.44 15.09
C ASN A 25 -15.36 -5.38 15.89
N PRO A 26 -15.92 -6.33 16.69
CA PRO A 26 -15.14 -7.31 17.44
C PRO A 26 -14.31 -8.25 16.54
N PHE A 27 -14.61 -8.36 15.23
CA PHE A 27 -13.78 -9.07 14.25
C PHE A 27 -12.60 -8.25 13.76
N LEU A 28 -12.62 -6.94 13.98
CA LEU A 28 -11.55 -6.01 13.71
C LEU A 28 -10.88 -5.57 14.99
N ILE A 29 -10.68 -6.48 15.90
CA ILE A 29 -9.74 -6.22 16.95
C ILE A 29 -8.34 -6.17 16.31
N THR A 30 -8.06 -5.10 15.61
CA THR A 30 -6.88 -4.36 15.95
C THR A 30 -7.11 -3.89 17.40
N GLU A 31 -7.28 -4.85 18.32
CA GLU A 31 -6.92 -4.56 19.68
C GLU A 31 -5.58 -3.88 19.55
N ARG A 32 -5.54 -2.62 20.02
CA ARG A 32 -4.32 -1.85 20.22
C ARG A 32 -3.11 -2.74 20.02
N HIS A 33 -2.05 -2.26 19.40
CA HIS A 33 -0.73 -2.88 19.55
C HIS A 33 -0.47 -3.03 21.05
N ASP A 34 -1.32 -3.81 21.68
CA ASP A 34 -1.30 -4.12 23.08
C ASP A 34 -0.09 -5.02 23.31
N GLU A 35 0.37 -5.03 24.52
CA GLU A 35 1.45 -5.85 25.08
C GLU A 35 1.65 -7.22 24.44
N LYS A 36 0.60 -7.82 23.84
CA LYS A 36 0.65 -9.09 23.10
C LYS A 36 1.33 -9.01 21.72
N GLN A 37 1.22 -7.89 21.01
CA GLN A 37 1.89 -7.69 19.72
C GLN A 37 3.36 -7.34 19.93
N LEU A 38 3.66 -6.55 20.96
CA LEU A 38 5.01 -6.40 21.52
C LEU A 38 5.61 -7.76 21.94
N CYS A 39 4.78 -8.67 22.45
CA CYS A 39 5.20 -10.01 22.83
C CYS A 39 5.56 -10.91 21.64
N ILE A 40 4.94 -10.74 20.46
CA ILE A 40 5.30 -11.46 19.24
C ILE A 40 6.58 -10.86 18.64
N SER A 41 6.69 -9.54 18.56
CA SER A 41 7.88 -8.85 18.04
C SER A 41 9.16 -9.06 18.87
N SER A 42 9.03 -9.44 20.15
CA SER A 42 10.16 -9.73 21.03
C SER A 42 10.59 -11.20 21.05
N ARG A 43 9.84 -12.12 20.37
CA ARG A 43 10.19 -13.53 20.28
C ARG A 43 11.16 -13.78 19.12
N ASN A 44 12.08 -14.72 19.30
CA ASN A 44 12.80 -15.33 18.20
C ASN A 44 11.84 -16.27 17.45
N LEU A 45 11.18 -15.75 16.40
CA LEU A 45 10.23 -16.50 15.60
C LEU A 45 10.96 -17.38 14.59
N HIS A 46 10.43 -18.61 14.39
CA HIS A 46 10.84 -19.55 13.36
C HIS A 46 9.65 -19.96 12.50
N ILE A 47 9.89 -20.36 11.26
CA ILE A 47 8.81 -20.82 10.37
C ILE A 47 8.07 -22.03 10.98
N SER A 48 8.75 -22.85 11.77
CA SER A 48 8.15 -23.98 12.50
C SER A 48 7.10 -23.58 13.53
N ASP A 49 7.06 -22.32 13.98
CA ASP A 49 6.06 -21.82 14.92
C ASP A 49 4.70 -21.56 14.26
N PHE A 50 4.64 -21.60 12.94
CA PHE A 50 3.46 -21.32 12.16
C PHE A 50 2.85 -22.57 11.53
N THR A 51 1.52 -22.59 11.45
CA THR A 51 0.76 -23.47 10.56
C THR A 51 0.39 -22.66 9.32
N LEU A 52 0.90 -23.05 8.16
CA LEU A 52 0.52 -22.49 6.87
C LEU A 52 -0.81 -23.09 6.46
N LEU A 53 -1.80 -22.26 6.17
CA LEU A 53 -3.19 -22.66 5.93
C LEU A 53 -3.53 -22.69 4.44
N LYS A 54 -3.33 -21.56 3.76
CA LYS A 54 -3.63 -21.39 2.33
C LYS A 54 -2.71 -20.33 1.72
N THR A 55 -2.33 -20.51 0.45
CA THR A 55 -1.63 -19.48 -0.31
C THR A 55 -2.60 -18.36 -0.66
N LEU A 56 -2.24 -17.12 -0.31
CA LEU A 56 -2.98 -15.90 -0.63
C LEU A 56 -2.51 -15.24 -1.92
N GLY A 57 -1.23 -15.42 -2.25
CA GLY A 57 -0.63 -14.86 -3.46
C GLY A 57 0.74 -15.43 -3.75
N THR A 58 1.14 -15.43 -5.02
CA THR A 58 2.46 -15.89 -5.47
C THR A 58 3.10 -14.86 -6.39
N GLY A 59 4.35 -14.52 -6.10
CA GLY A 59 5.20 -13.72 -6.96
C GLY A 59 6.40 -14.52 -7.46
N THR A 60 7.29 -13.87 -8.21
CA THR A 60 8.48 -14.51 -8.80
C THR A 60 9.48 -15.01 -7.75
N PHE A 61 9.61 -14.31 -6.63
CA PHE A 61 10.55 -14.59 -5.54
C PHE A 61 9.89 -14.65 -4.16
N ALA A 62 8.59 -14.40 -4.08
CA ALA A 62 7.84 -14.37 -2.84
C ALA A 62 6.55 -15.19 -2.93
N ARG A 63 6.10 -15.71 -1.80
CA ARG A 63 4.79 -16.33 -1.63
C ARG A 63 4.17 -15.81 -0.33
N VAL A 64 2.91 -15.44 -0.38
CA VAL A 64 2.15 -15.01 0.79
C VAL A 64 1.21 -16.13 1.22
N TRP A 65 1.31 -16.51 2.47
CA TRP A 65 0.48 -17.53 3.09
C TRP A 65 -0.46 -16.95 4.13
N LEU A 66 -1.69 -17.42 4.18
CA LEU A 66 -2.48 -17.33 5.39
C LEU A 66 -1.85 -18.28 6.42
N ALA A 67 -1.46 -17.73 7.56
CA ALA A 67 -0.75 -18.45 8.59
C ALA A 67 -1.38 -18.26 9.98
N ARG A 68 -1.19 -19.25 10.84
CA ARG A 68 -1.59 -19.22 12.25
C ARG A 68 -0.40 -19.56 13.13
N LEU A 69 -0.22 -18.84 14.23
CA LEU A 69 0.79 -19.15 15.23
C LEU A 69 0.31 -20.35 16.06
N LYS A 70 1.14 -21.40 16.22
CA LYS A 70 0.75 -22.67 16.84
C LYS A 70 0.44 -22.55 18.33
N ASP A 71 1.17 -21.70 19.04
CA ASP A 71 1.09 -21.55 20.50
C ASP A 71 0.15 -20.41 20.95
N GLN A 72 -0.57 -19.78 20.02
CA GLN A 72 -1.52 -18.73 20.40
C GLN A 72 -2.80 -19.30 21.02
N THR A 73 -3.31 -18.62 22.03
CA THR A 73 -4.55 -18.99 22.74
C THR A 73 -5.79 -18.75 21.88
N ASP A 74 -5.78 -17.65 21.11
CA ASP A 74 -6.86 -17.31 20.19
C ASP A 74 -6.65 -17.98 18.84
N ARG A 75 -7.35 -19.08 18.60
CA ARG A 75 -7.30 -19.83 17.34
C ARG A 75 -7.98 -19.12 16.16
N THR A 76 -8.70 -18.04 16.39
CA THR A 76 -9.34 -17.27 15.32
C THR A 76 -8.38 -16.29 14.68
N LYS A 77 -7.31 -15.88 15.39
CA LYS A 77 -6.32 -14.93 14.91
C LYS A 77 -5.42 -15.57 13.84
N VAL A 78 -5.38 -14.94 12.69
CA VAL A 78 -4.56 -15.35 11.53
C VAL A 78 -3.80 -14.15 10.98
N TYR A 79 -2.80 -14.43 10.17
CA TYR A 79 -1.85 -13.48 9.65
C TYR A 79 -1.55 -13.76 8.18
N ALA A 80 -1.06 -12.77 7.47
CA ALA A 80 -0.42 -12.96 6.18
C ALA A 80 1.10 -13.10 6.39
N LEU A 81 1.64 -14.26 6.05
CA LEU A 81 3.08 -14.55 6.14
C LEU A 81 3.70 -14.49 4.75
N LYS A 82 4.44 -13.43 4.45
CA LYS A 82 5.20 -13.26 3.20
C LYS A 82 6.55 -13.95 3.35
N ILE A 83 6.78 -14.96 2.53
CA ILE A 83 8.01 -15.77 2.48
C ILE A 83 8.77 -15.41 1.22
N LEU A 84 10.03 -14.97 1.37
CA LEU A 84 10.89 -14.53 0.28
C LEU A 84 12.15 -15.40 0.26
N ARG A 85 12.44 -16.06 -0.87
CA ARG A 85 13.63 -16.88 -1.00
C ARG A 85 14.86 -16.03 -1.28
N LYS A 86 15.86 -16.06 -0.40
CA LYS A 86 17.09 -15.25 -0.49
C LYS A 86 17.79 -15.40 -1.85
N ALA A 87 17.94 -16.63 -2.34
CA ALA A 87 18.57 -16.89 -3.63
C ALA A 87 17.84 -16.23 -4.81
N ASP A 88 16.51 -16.26 -4.82
CA ASP A 88 15.69 -15.64 -5.87
C ASP A 88 15.71 -14.11 -5.76
N VAL A 89 15.63 -13.58 -4.55
CA VAL A 89 15.74 -12.13 -4.27
C VAL A 89 17.06 -11.58 -4.82
N ILE A 90 18.16 -12.31 -4.62
CA ILE A 90 19.49 -11.92 -5.14
C ILE A 90 19.54 -12.06 -6.66
N LYS A 91 19.12 -13.20 -7.21
CA LYS A 91 19.12 -13.48 -8.65
C LYS A 91 18.33 -12.42 -9.43
N LEU A 92 17.20 -11.99 -8.90
CA LEU A 92 16.31 -11.00 -9.50
C LEU A 92 16.68 -9.55 -9.12
N LYS A 93 17.79 -9.35 -8.41
CA LYS A 93 18.28 -8.03 -7.98
C LYS A 93 17.25 -7.26 -7.11
N GLN A 94 16.48 -7.97 -6.29
CA GLN A 94 15.41 -7.42 -5.46
C GLN A 94 15.82 -7.10 -4.01
N VAL A 95 17.11 -7.28 -3.66
CA VAL A 95 17.61 -7.11 -2.28
C VAL A 95 17.22 -5.76 -1.68
N GLU A 96 17.47 -4.67 -2.41
CA GLU A 96 17.13 -3.32 -1.92
C GLU A 96 15.61 -3.11 -1.78
N HIS A 97 14.80 -3.64 -2.70
CA HIS A 97 13.34 -3.54 -2.62
C HIS A 97 12.80 -4.25 -1.37
N VAL A 98 13.27 -5.47 -1.11
CA VAL A 98 12.85 -6.25 0.08
C VAL A 98 13.29 -5.55 1.37
N ARG A 99 14.50 -5.00 1.44
CA ARG A 99 14.98 -4.23 2.59
C ARG A 99 14.17 -2.95 2.79
N ASN A 100 13.86 -2.23 1.71
CA ASN A 100 13.07 -1.00 1.77
C ASN A 100 11.64 -1.29 2.24
N GLU A 101 11.01 -2.36 1.74
CA GLU A 101 9.69 -2.79 2.19
C GLU A 101 9.67 -3.02 3.71
N ARG A 102 10.58 -3.87 4.19
CA ARG A 102 10.70 -4.17 5.62
C ARG A 102 10.97 -2.91 6.45
N LYS A 103 11.93 -2.08 6.01
CA LYS A 103 12.32 -0.85 6.72
C LYS A 103 11.17 0.17 6.76
N SER A 104 10.48 0.38 5.65
CA SER A 104 9.36 1.32 5.58
C SER A 104 8.21 0.87 6.46
N LEU A 105 7.82 -0.40 6.37
CA LEU A 105 6.74 -0.96 7.20
C LEU A 105 7.09 -0.96 8.70
N ALA A 106 8.35 -1.21 9.05
CA ALA A 106 8.79 -1.16 10.46
C ALA A 106 8.80 0.27 11.03
N ALA A 107 8.96 1.29 10.19
CA ALA A 107 8.88 2.69 10.60
C ALA A 107 7.44 3.21 10.72
N ILE A 108 6.50 2.57 10.03
CA ILE A 108 5.08 2.95 10.03
C ILE A 108 4.38 2.20 11.15
N VAL A 109 3.89 2.93 12.13
CA VAL A 109 3.16 2.36 13.27
C VAL A 109 1.71 2.86 13.23
N ASP A 110 0.76 1.92 13.33
CA ASP A 110 -0.66 2.17 13.61
C ASP A 110 -1.41 3.11 12.64
N HIS A 111 -1.11 3.09 11.35
CA HIS A 111 -1.95 3.80 10.39
C HIS A 111 -3.16 2.94 9.99
N PRO A 112 -4.41 3.44 10.06
CA PRO A 112 -5.61 2.64 9.82
C PRO A 112 -5.69 2.05 8.40
N PHE A 113 -5.05 2.69 7.41
CA PHE A 113 -5.12 2.32 6.00
C PHE A 113 -3.81 1.79 5.43
N ILE A 114 -2.86 1.41 6.26
CA ILE A 114 -1.62 0.74 5.87
C ILE A 114 -1.54 -0.62 6.55
N THR A 115 -1.03 -1.63 5.85
CA THR A 115 -0.78 -2.94 6.47
C THR A 115 0.27 -2.84 7.55
N THR A 116 0.08 -3.58 8.64
CA THR A 116 1.00 -3.57 9.78
C THR A 116 2.03 -4.70 9.64
N LEU A 117 3.31 -4.37 9.76
CA LEU A 117 4.36 -5.36 9.96
C LEU A 117 4.40 -5.74 11.45
N ILE A 118 3.97 -6.97 11.74
CA ILE A 118 3.92 -7.49 13.11
C ILE A 118 5.28 -7.99 13.56
N ALA A 119 5.99 -8.69 12.67
CA ALA A 119 7.34 -9.19 12.91
C ALA A 119 8.05 -9.46 11.58
N SER A 120 9.39 -9.45 11.63
CA SER A 120 10.22 -9.99 10.56
C SER A 120 11.28 -10.90 11.15
N PHE A 121 11.63 -11.96 10.44
CA PHE A 121 12.65 -12.92 10.83
C PHE A 121 13.22 -13.63 9.60
N SER A 122 14.29 -14.37 9.78
CA SER A 122 14.93 -15.10 8.68
C SER A 122 15.45 -16.46 9.16
N ASP A 123 15.58 -17.36 8.21
CA ASP A 123 16.34 -18.61 8.38
C ASP A 123 17.48 -18.70 7.36
N GLU A 124 18.06 -19.89 7.20
CA GLU A 124 19.17 -20.06 6.25
C GLU A 124 18.80 -19.76 4.79
N GLN A 125 17.56 -19.98 4.37
CA GLN A 125 17.15 -19.92 2.95
C GLN A 125 16.20 -18.77 2.63
N SER A 126 15.46 -18.28 3.64
CA SER A 126 14.33 -17.38 3.41
C SER A 126 14.30 -16.20 4.39
N LEU A 127 13.62 -15.14 3.95
CA LEU A 127 13.21 -13.99 4.75
C LEU A 127 11.70 -14.07 4.95
N TYR A 128 11.24 -13.62 6.09
CA TYR A 128 9.84 -13.67 6.49
C TYR A 128 9.35 -12.33 6.97
N MET A 129 8.17 -11.91 6.50
CA MET A 129 7.44 -10.78 7.03
C MET A 129 6.05 -11.24 7.46
N LEU A 130 5.75 -11.09 8.74
CA LEU A 130 4.45 -11.37 9.33
C LEU A 130 3.62 -10.08 9.30
N LEU A 131 2.52 -10.10 8.58
CA LEU A 131 1.67 -8.94 8.30
C LEU A 131 0.24 -9.20 8.77
N ASP A 132 -0.53 -8.13 8.94
CA ASP A 132 -1.97 -8.24 9.12
C ASP A 132 -2.62 -8.94 7.92
N PHE A 133 -3.62 -9.79 8.20
CA PHE A 133 -4.43 -10.40 7.16
C PHE A 133 -5.65 -9.52 6.84
N CYS A 134 -5.86 -9.21 5.57
CA CYS A 134 -6.98 -8.42 5.06
C CYS A 134 -7.93 -9.32 4.28
N PRO A 135 -9.03 -9.81 4.88
CA PRO A 135 -9.87 -10.88 4.30
C PRO A 135 -10.68 -10.44 3.07
N GLY A 136 -10.77 -9.13 2.80
CA GLY A 136 -11.51 -8.61 1.63
C GLY A 136 -10.78 -8.80 0.30
N GLY A 137 -9.47 -9.09 0.30
CA GLY A 137 -8.69 -9.20 -0.95
C GLY A 137 -8.50 -7.85 -1.66
N GLU A 138 -8.06 -7.89 -2.90
CA GLU A 138 -7.69 -6.70 -3.69
C GLU A 138 -8.91 -5.88 -4.14
N ILE A 139 -8.82 -4.55 -4.00
CA ILE A 139 -9.84 -3.62 -4.55
C ILE A 139 -9.95 -3.75 -6.07
N PHE A 140 -8.87 -4.14 -6.74
CA PHE A 140 -8.84 -4.45 -8.16
C PHE A 140 -9.94 -5.44 -8.57
N THR A 141 -10.13 -6.52 -7.80
CA THR A 141 -11.16 -7.53 -8.07
C THR A 141 -12.56 -6.93 -8.03
N TYR A 142 -12.84 -6.07 -7.04
CA TYR A 142 -14.14 -5.39 -6.94
C TYR A 142 -14.36 -4.41 -8.09
N LEU A 143 -13.33 -3.65 -8.44
CA LEU A 143 -13.38 -2.71 -9.58
C LEU A 143 -13.66 -3.43 -10.89
N ARG A 144 -12.97 -4.54 -11.19
CA ARG A 144 -13.18 -5.34 -12.40
C ARG A 144 -14.58 -5.96 -12.43
N ARG A 145 -15.07 -6.45 -11.30
CA ARG A 145 -16.41 -7.04 -11.17
C ARG A 145 -17.53 -6.00 -11.33
N ALA A 146 -17.38 -4.81 -10.74
CA ALA A 146 -18.31 -3.70 -10.85
C ALA A 146 -18.18 -2.95 -12.19
N ARG A 147 -17.08 -3.15 -12.94
CA ARG A 147 -16.62 -2.41 -14.12
C ARG A 147 -16.15 -0.98 -13.80
N ARG A 148 -16.79 -0.29 -12.90
CA ARG A 148 -16.43 1.02 -12.36
C ARG A 148 -17.13 1.21 -11.02
N PHE A 149 -16.59 2.07 -10.18
CA PHE A 149 -17.28 2.50 -8.96
C PHE A 149 -18.16 3.72 -9.23
N ASP A 150 -19.18 3.92 -8.40
CA ASP A 150 -19.91 5.18 -8.34
C ASP A 150 -19.05 6.30 -7.74
N GLU A 151 -19.59 7.52 -7.79
CA GLU A 151 -18.86 8.69 -7.30
C GLU A 151 -18.59 8.64 -5.81
N GLU A 152 -19.56 8.17 -5.01
CA GLU A 152 -19.46 8.09 -3.55
C GLU A 152 -18.39 7.08 -3.15
N THR A 153 -18.44 5.86 -3.69
CA THR A 153 -17.43 4.82 -3.46
C THR A 153 -16.04 5.30 -3.86
N SER A 154 -15.90 5.92 -5.03
CA SER A 154 -14.64 6.46 -5.53
C SER A 154 -14.09 7.56 -4.61
N ARG A 155 -14.96 8.45 -4.13
CA ARG A 155 -14.63 9.57 -3.24
C ARG A 155 -14.13 9.08 -1.88
N ILE A 156 -14.81 8.11 -1.27
CA ILE A 156 -14.42 7.57 0.04
C ILE A 156 -13.06 6.88 -0.04
N TYR A 157 -12.84 6.00 -1.03
CA TYR A 157 -11.55 5.34 -1.18
C TYR A 157 -10.43 6.32 -1.54
N ALA A 158 -10.70 7.30 -2.40
CA ALA A 158 -9.74 8.36 -2.69
C ALA A 158 -9.39 9.20 -1.44
N ALA A 159 -10.35 9.41 -0.54
CA ALA A 159 -10.12 10.10 0.73
C ALA A 159 -9.22 9.27 1.67
N GLU A 160 -9.47 7.98 1.82
CA GLU A 160 -8.61 7.09 2.61
C GLU A 160 -7.17 7.05 2.08
N ILE A 161 -7.01 6.99 0.74
CA ILE A 161 -5.69 7.04 0.09
C ILE A 161 -5.04 8.41 0.27
N THR A 162 -5.81 9.51 0.19
CA THR A 162 -5.30 10.87 0.44
C THR A 162 -4.70 10.98 1.85
N MET A 163 -5.39 10.46 2.87
CA MET A 163 -4.85 10.44 4.24
C MET A 163 -3.62 9.56 4.37
N THR A 164 -3.56 8.46 3.62
CA THR A 164 -2.40 7.57 3.60
C THR A 164 -1.18 8.26 2.99
N ILE A 165 -1.35 8.92 1.84
CA ILE A 165 -0.28 9.71 1.19
C ILE A 165 0.16 10.86 2.08
N GLU A 166 -0.79 11.61 2.67
CA GLU A 166 -0.50 12.68 3.63
C GLU A 166 0.41 12.18 4.76
N PHE A 167 0.07 11.05 5.36
CA PHE A 167 0.87 10.46 6.44
C PHE A 167 2.28 10.04 5.98
N LEU A 168 2.39 9.36 4.84
CA LEU A 168 3.68 8.93 4.30
C LEU A 168 4.57 10.13 3.98
N HIS A 169 4.01 11.20 3.40
CA HIS A 169 4.75 12.38 2.99
C HIS A 169 5.09 13.30 4.16
N ASP A 170 4.08 13.68 4.95
CA ASP A 170 4.21 14.75 5.94
C ASP A 170 4.85 14.24 7.24
N VAL A 171 4.69 12.95 7.59
CA VAL A 171 5.24 12.37 8.81
C VAL A 171 6.58 11.65 8.57
N HIS A 172 6.67 10.90 7.47
CA HIS A 172 7.82 10.03 7.20
C HIS A 172 8.72 10.50 6.06
N GLY A 173 8.30 11.45 5.22
CA GLY A 173 9.05 11.84 4.03
C GLY A 173 9.22 10.70 3.03
N ILE A 174 8.28 9.75 3.01
CA ILE A 174 8.32 8.56 2.16
C ILE A 174 7.45 8.76 0.92
N ALA A 175 8.02 8.60 -0.26
CA ALA A 175 7.29 8.39 -1.51
C ALA A 175 6.96 6.90 -1.66
N TYR A 176 5.69 6.56 -1.87
CA TYR A 176 5.24 5.18 -2.01
C TYR A 176 5.56 4.57 -3.38
N ARG A 177 5.30 5.31 -4.46
CA ARG A 177 5.73 5.08 -5.87
C ARG A 177 5.11 3.87 -6.60
N ASP A 178 4.20 3.14 -5.99
CA ASP A 178 3.50 2.00 -6.66
C ASP A 178 2.00 1.96 -6.32
N LEU A 179 1.36 3.13 -6.28
CA LEU A 179 -0.08 3.22 -6.04
C LEU A 179 -0.85 2.71 -7.27
N LYS A 180 -1.64 1.66 -7.05
CA LYS A 180 -2.50 1.02 -8.05
C LYS A 180 -3.53 0.12 -7.35
N PRO A 181 -4.62 -0.29 -8.02
CA PRO A 181 -5.68 -1.09 -7.39
C PRO A 181 -5.21 -2.44 -6.82
N GLU A 182 -4.19 -3.05 -7.42
CA GLU A 182 -3.64 -4.34 -6.98
C GLU A 182 -2.93 -4.25 -5.62
N ASN A 183 -2.41 -3.07 -5.27
CA ASN A 183 -1.72 -2.83 -4.01
C ASN A 183 -2.63 -2.29 -2.90
N ILE A 184 -3.93 -2.29 -3.12
CA ILE A 184 -4.95 -1.84 -2.16
C ILE A 184 -5.82 -3.04 -1.82
N LEU A 185 -5.74 -3.52 -0.59
CA LEU A 185 -6.62 -4.56 -0.07
C LEU A 185 -7.80 -3.93 0.69
N LEU A 186 -8.87 -4.69 0.86
CA LEU A 186 -9.97 -4.35 1.76
C LEU A 186 -9.91 -5.19 3.03
N ASP A 187 -10.13 -4.55 4.16
CA ASP A 187 -10.36 -5.28 5.41
C ASP A 187 -11.83 -5.72 5.53
N ALA A 188 -12.19 -6.36 6.64
CA ALA A 188 -13.53 -6.91 6.84
C ALA A 188 -14.63 -5.85 6.91
N ASP A 189 -14.31 -4.60 7.27
CA ASP A 189 -15.25 -3.47 7.32
C ASP A 189 -15.26 -2.64 6.04
N GLY A 190 -14.52 -3.07 5.02
CA GLY A 190 -14.49 -2.43 3.72
C GLY A 190 -13.59 -1.21 3.63
N HIS A 191 -12.72 -0.98 4.62
CA HIS A 191 -11.68 0.03 4.55
C HIS A 191 -10.44 -0.50 3.82
N ILE A 192 -9.69 0.42 3.21
CA ILE A 192 -8.47 0.03 2.51
C ILE A 192 -7.33 -0.35 3.47
N LYS A 193 -6.44 -1.18 2.95
CA LYS A 193 -5.10 -1.43 3.48
C LYS A 193 -4.09 -1.38 2.33
N LEU A 194 -3.24 -0.37 2.35
CA LEU A 194 -2.15 -0.25 1.38
C LEU A 194 -1.07 -1.26 1.73
N VAL A 195 -0.64 -2.06 0.74
CA VAL A 195 0.36 -3.12 0.87
C VAL A 195 1.52 -2.89 -0.11
N ASP A 196 2.54 -3.73 -0.07
CA ASP A 196 3.71 -3.72 -0.96
C ASP A 196 4.49 -2.38 -0.97
N PHE A 197 5.37 -2.23 0.00
CA PHE A 197 6.27 -1.08 0.16
C PHE A 197 7.65 -1.29 -0.51
N GLY A 198 7.76 -2.26 -1.42
CA GLY A 198 9.03 -2.59 -2.09
C GLY A 198 9.64 -1.42 -2.88
N PHE A 199 8.79 -0.56 -3.44
CA PHE A 199 9.23 0.65 -4.14
C PHE A 199 9.22 1.91 -3.26
N ALA A 200 8.77 1.82 -2.01
CA ALA A 200 8.76 2.96 -1.10
C ALA A 200 10.17 3.48 -0.85
N LYS A 201 10.33 4.79 -0.80
CA LYS A 201 11.64 5.41 -0.59
C LYS A 201 11.51 6.68 0.23
N GLN A 202 12.36 6.81 1.24
CA GLN A 202 12.52 8.07 1.96
C GLN A 202 13.21 9.09 1.06
N VAL A 203 12.58 10.25 0.89
CA VAL A 203 13.04 11.31 0.01
C VAL A 203 13.37 12.54 0.88
N ASP A 204 14.59 12.55 1.44
CA ASP A 204 15.09 13.65 2.29
C ASP A 204 15.58 14.81 1.43
N ASN A 205 14.67 15.56 0.81
CA ASN A 205 14.99 16.66 -0.12
C ASN A 205 15.94 16.27 -1.29
N ARG A 206 16.03 14.98 -1.60
CA ARG A 206 16.82 14.45 -2.72
C ARG A 206 15.89 13.77 -3.70
N GLU A 207 16.11 14.05 -4.96
CA GLU A 207 15.42 13.35 -6.04
C GLU A 207 15.96 11.93 -6.20
N THR A 208 15.09 11.03 -6.67
CA THR A 208 15.46 9.67 -7.08
C THR A 208 15.27 9.52 -8.58
N TYR A 209 16.05 8.62 -9.19
CA TYR A 209 16.06 8.41 -10.63
C TYR A 209 15.69 6.97 -11.01
N THR A 210 15.26 6.17 -10.04
CA THR A 210 14.92 4.76 -10.29
C THR A 210 13.59 4.66 -11.03
N LEU A 211 13.60 4.18 -12.26
CA LEU A 211 12.37 3.85 -12.99
C LEU A 211 11.73 2.60 -12.35
N CYS A 212 10.62 2.80 -11.68
CA CYS A 212 9.84 1.73 -11.03
C CYS A 212 8.35 2.10 -10.99
N GLY A 213 7.51 1.10 -10.86
CA GLY A 213 6.07 1.25 -10.85
C GLY A 213 5.40 0.60 -12.08
N THR A 214 4.10 0.71 -12.13
CA THR A 214 3.25 0.18 -13.20
C THR A 214 3.08 1.23 -14.30
N PRO A 215 3.28 0.90 -15.58
CA PRO A 215 3.35 1.87 -16.68
C PRO A 215 2.25 2.92 -16.69
N GLU A 216 1.00 2.51 -16.49
CA GLU A 216 -0.19 3.38 -16.57
C GLU A 216 -0.25 4.42 -15.43
N TYR A 217 0.49 4.19 -14.34
CA TYR A 217 0.53 5.02 -13.13
C TYR A 217 1.78 5.88 -13.00
N LEU A 218 2.76 5.71 -13.91
CA LEU A 218 4.02 6.46 -13.88
C LEU A 218 3.78 7.95 -14.15
N ALA A 219 4.37 8.80 -13.32
CA ALA A 219 4.37 10.24 -13.56
C ALA A 219 5.36 10.62 -14.70
N PRO A 220 5.10 11.73 -15.43
CA PRO A 220 5.96 12.17 -16.54
C PRO A 220 7.44 12.33 -16.16
N GLU A 221 7.72 12.87 -14.98
CA GLU A 221 9.10 13.05 -14.48
C GLU A 221 9.84 11.71 -14.26
N VAL A 222 9.12 10.63 -13.97
CA VAL A 222 9.71 9.28 -13.86
C VAL A 222 10.11 8.77 -15.24
N ILE A 223 9.23 8.95 -16.23
CA ILE A 223 9.49 8.54 -17.63
C ILE A 223 10.64 9.33 -18.23
N HIS A 224 10.70 10.64 -17.97
CA HIS A 224 11.80 11.52 -18.42
C HIS A 224 13.13 11.27 -17.70
N ASN A 225 13.11 10.50 -16.60
CA ASN A 225 14.27 10.34 -15.72
C ASN A 225 14.89 11.68 -15.27
N SER A 226 14.04 12.69 -15.03
CA SER A 226 14.44 14.05 -14.66
C SER A 226 14.61 14.25 -13.15
N GLY A 227 14.53 13.16 -12.37
CA GLY A 227 14.47 13.20 -10.93
C GLY A 227 13.02 13.30 -10.43
N HIS A 228 12.67 12.50 -9.43
CA HIS A 228 11.32 12.48 -8.86
C HIS A 228 11.33 12.28 -7.34
N GLY A 229 10.23 12.61 -6.71
CA GLY A 229 10.05 12.54 -5.26
C GLY A 229 8.59 12.31 -4.88
N LEU A 230 8.13 12.99 -3.84
CA LEU A 230 6.78 12.82 -3.27
C LEU A 230 5.64 13.11 -4.26
N ALA A 231 5.87 14.00 -5.22
CA ALA A 231 4.84 14.44 -6.17
C ALA A 231 4.27 13.30 -7.03
N VAL A 232 5.01 12.20 -7.21
CA VAL A 232 4.57 11.06 -8.04
C VAL A 232 3.35 10.36 -7.47
N ASP A 233 3.18 10.33 -6.15
CA ASP A 233 2.04 9.69 -5.50
C ASP A 233 0.74 10.47 -5.72
N TRP A 234 0.82 11.80 -5.82
CA TRP A 234 -0.33 12.64 -6.15
C TRP A 234 -0.76 12.47 -7.61
N TRP A 235 0.18 12.32 -8.53
CA TRP A 235 -0.12 11.93 -9.91
C TRP A 235 -0.86 10.58 -9.94
N ALA A 236 -0.31 9.57 -9.28
CA ALA A 236 -0.89 8.23 -9.23
C ALA A 236 -2.30 8.23 -8.59
N LEU A 237 -2.55 9.07 -7.57
CA LEU A 237 -3.90 9.27 -7.03
C LEU A 237 -4.87 9.81 -8.10
N GLY A 238 -4.44 10.75 -8.93
CA GLY A 238 -5.25 11.25 -10.03
C GLY A 238 -5.62 10.16 -11.04
N ILE A 239 -4.65 9.32 -11.42
CA ILE A 239 -4.88 8.15 -12.29
C ILE A 239 -5.88 7.18 -11.65
N LEU A 240 -5.74 6.91 -10.35
CA LEU A 240 -6.58 5.98 -9.61
C LEU A 240 -8.03 6.48 -9.48
N ILE A 241 -8.25 7.76 -9.18
CA ILE A 241 -9.59 8.37 -9.16
C ILE A 241 -10.26 8.23 -10.53
N TYR A 242 -9.52 8.49 -11.60
CA TYR A 242 -10.02 8.30 -12.95
C TYR A 242 -10.42 6.84 -13.19
N GLU A 243 -9.55 5.88 -12.86
CA GLU A 243 -9.80 4.45 -13.06
C GLU A 243 -11.00 3.97 -12.22
N PHE A 244 -11.17 4.42 -11.00
CA PHE A 244 -12.34 4.07 -10.18
C PHE A 244 -13.65 4.50 -10.87
N LEU A 245 -13.71 5.71 -11.41
CA LEU A 245 -14.91 6.28 -12.03
C LEU A 245 -15.19 5.78 -13.46
N VAL A 246 -14.15 5.38 -14.19
CA VAL A 246 -14.25 5.01 -15.61
C VAL A 246 -14.10 3.50 -15.83
N GLY A 247 -13.33 2.83 -14.95
CA GLY A 247 -13.05 1.39 -15.01
C GLY A 247 -11.78 1.01 -15.75
N GLN A 248 -11.06 2.01 -16.28
CA GLN A 248 -9.74 1.87 -16.89
C GLN A 248 -8.93 3.15 -16.70
N PRO A 249 -7.58 3.08 -16.68
CA PRO A 249 -6.75 4.26 -16.54
C PRO A 249 -6.87 5.21 -17.75
N PRO A 250 -6.58 6.51 -17.60
CA PRO A 250 -6.74 7.50 -18.67
C PRO A 250 -5.73 7.32 -19.81
N PHE A 251 -4.59 6.71 -19.55
CA PHE A 251 -3.53 6.44 -20.50
C PHE A 251 -3.37 4.93 -20.63
N TRP A 252 -3.82 4.38 -21.74
CA TRP A 252 -3.80 2.95 -21.97
C TRP A 252 -3.52 2.60 -23.43
N ASP A 253 -2.66 1.63 -23.65
CA ASP A 253 -2.38 1.02 -24.95
C ASP A 253 -1.82 -0.40 -24.75
N GLN A 254 -1.89 -1.26 -25.77
CA GLN A 254 -1.24 -2.58 -25.74
C GLN A 254 0.29 -2.47 -25.74
N ASN A 255 0.82 -1.37 -26.27
CA ASN A 255 2.25 -1.08 -26.30
C ASN A 255 2.62 -0.12 -25.16
N PRO A 256 3.47 -0.53 -24.18
CA PRO A 256 3.89 0.34 -23.08
C PRO A 256 4.55 1.65 -23.54
N MET A 257 5.24 1.68 -24.67
CA MET A 257 5.83 2.91 -25.19
C MET A 257 4.79 3.95 -25.59
N ARG A 258 3.62 3.49 -26.09
CA ARG A 258 2.48 4.36 -26.37
C ARG A 258 1.86 4.94 -25.11
N ILE A 259 1.82 4.14 -24.04
CA ILE A 259 1.37 4.64 -22.72
C ILE A 259 2.28 5.79 -22.28
N TYR A 260 3.60 5.61 -22.38
CA TYR A 260 4.57 6.65 -22.00
C TYR A 260 4.43 7.93 -22.85
N GLU A 261 4.23 7.81 -24.16
CA GLU A 261 3.96 8.95 -25.04
C GLU A 261 2.72 9.71 -24.57
N GLN A 262 1.61 9.02 -24.32
CA GLN A 262 0.35 9.63 -23.85
C GLN A 262 0.51 10.34 -22.49
N ILE A 263 1.25 9.75 -21.55
CA ILE A 263 1.51 10.32 -20.24
C ILE A 263 2.33 11.62 -20.37
N VAL A 264 3.37 11.61 -21.19
CA VAL A 264 4.24 12.76 -21.42
C VAL A 264 3.50 13.92 -22.11
N GLU A 265 2.62 13.60 -23.06
CA GLU A 265 1.73 14.56 -23.69
C GLU A 265 0.70 15.15 -22.71
N GLY A 266 0.29 14.36 -21.72
CA GLY A 266 -0.59 14.81 -20.63
C GLY A 266 -2.03 15.13 -21.04
N HIS A 267 -2.48 14.63 -22.19
CA HIS A 267 -3.82 14.91 -22.72
C HIS A 267 -4.88 14.01 -22.09
N LEU A 268 -5.45 14.44 -20.96
CA LEU A 268 -6.58 13.75 -20.33
C LEU A 268 -7.86 13.91 -21.15
N ARG A 269 -8.55 12.80 -21.36
CA ARG A 269 -9.89 12.76 -22.00
C ARG A 269 -10.88 12.21 -20.98
N PHE A 270 -11.98 12.97 -20.78
CA PHE A 270 -13.01 12.58 -19.81
C PHE A 270 -14.28 12.11 -20.53
N PRO A 271 -14.92 11.05 -20.04
CA PRO A 271 -16.26 10.69 -20.51
C PRO A 271 -17.26 11.81 -20.22
N PRO A 272 -18.28 12.03 -21.10
CA PRO A 272 -19.22 13.12 -20.94
C PRO A 272 -20.02 13.12 -19.63
N ASN A 273 -20.17 11.95 -19.02
CA ASN A 273 -20.92 11.74 -17.77
C ASN A 273 -20.06 11.77 -16.52
N MET A 274 -18.76 12.07 -16.61
CA MET A 274 -17.90 12.19 -15.43
C MET A 274 -18.21 13.50 -14.69
N PRO A 275 -18.44 13.45 -13.36
CA PRO A 275 -18.77 14.65 -12.57
C PRO A 275 -17.72 15.77 -12.73
N PRO A 276 -18.12 17.04 -12.85
CA PRO A 276 -17.18 18.16 -13.03
C PRO A 276 -16.12 18.28 -11.93
N ALA A 277 -16.49 18.03 -10.67
CA ALA A 277 -15.55 18.06 -9.55
C ALA A 277 -14.50 16.95 -9.68
N ALA A 278 -14.88 15.75 -10.15
CA ALA A 278 -13.98 14.66 -10.42
C ALA A 278 -13.03 14.95 -11.59
N GLN A 279 -13.54 15.51 -12.70
CA GLN A 279 -12.70 15.94 -13.81
C GLN A 279 -11.67 16.99 -13.35
N ASN A 280 -12.09 17.92 -12.51
CA ASN A 280 -11.23 19.00 -12.02
C ASN A 280 -10.11 18.46 -11.11
N ILE A 281 -10.43 17.63 -10.12
CA ILE A 281 -9.40 17.07 -9.22
C ILE A 281 -8.39 16.21 -9.98
N VAL A 282 -8.84 15.36 -10.91
CA VAL A 282 -7.95 14.56 -11.76
C VAL A 282 -7.04 15.46 -12.59
N THR A 283 -7.57 16.52 -13.20
CA THR A 283 -6.77 17.50 -13.97
C THR A 283 -5.70 18.17 -13.11
N LEU A 284 -6.01 18.50 -11.88
CA LEU A 284 -5.09 19.16 -10.96
C LEU A 284 -4.03 18.22 -10.38
N LEU A 285 -4.39 16.96 -10.11
CA LEU A 285 -3.47 15.92 -9.65
C LEU A 285 -2.56 15.44 -10.80
N CYS A 286 -3.06 15.38 -12.03
CA CYS A 286 -2.31 14.94 -13.21
C CYS A 286 -1.68 16.12 -13.98
N LYS A 287 -1.20 17.16 -13.29
CA LYS A 287 -0.34 18.16 -13.93
C LYS A 287 1.00 17.55 -14.29
N THR A 288 1.42 17.68 -15.55
CA THR A 288 2.70 17.14 -16.04
C THR A 288 3.89 17.75 -15.32
N ASN A 289 3.81 19.08 -15.03
CA ASN A 289 4.79 19.76 -14.18
C ASN A 289 4.50 19.45 -12.70
N PRO A 290 5.37 18.72 -11.97
CA PRO A 290 5.14 18.37 -10.57
C PRO A 290 5.01 19.60 -9.67
N THR A 291 5.63 20.74 -10.00
CA THR A 291 5.54 21.96 -9.18
C THR A 291 4.18 22.65 -9.26
N GLU A 292 3.33 22.29 -10.22
CA GLU A 292 1.96 22.79 -10.38
C GLU A 292 0.90 21.76 -9.89
N ARG A 293 1.36 20.57 -9.50
CA ARG A 293 0.51 19.44 -9.15
C ARG A 293 -0.16 19.64 -7.79
N LEU A 294 -1.47 19.44 -7.72
CA LEU A 294 -2.22 19.47 -6.47
C LEU A 294 -1.65 18.44 -5.49
N GLY A 295 -1.52 18.80 -4.22
CA GLY A 295 -0.87 17.98 -3.20
C GLY A 295 0.62 18.27 -3.04
N TYR A 296 1.32 18.67 -4.10
CA TYR A 296 2.74 19.07 -4.03
C TYR A 296 2.95 20.59 -3.97
N ILE A 297 2.05 21.37 -4.54
CA ILE A 297 2.05 22.85 -4.42
C ILE A 297 1.88 23.30 -2.98
N SER A 298 2.18 24.58 -2.71
CA SER A 298 2.01 25.20 -1.39
C SER A 298 0.62 24.93 -0.81
N GLY A 299 0.57 24.45 0.43
CA GLY A 299 -0.64 23.97 1.10
C GLY A 299 -0.80 22.45 1.08
N GLY A 300 -0.01 21.73 0.27
CA GLY A 300 0.14 20.27 0.32
C GLY A 300 -1.18 19.50 0.32
N SER A 301 -1.23 18.42 1.11
CA SER A 301 -2.39 17.55 1.31
C SER A 301 -3.65 18.28 1.79
N THR A 302 -3.51 19.41 2.52
CA THR A 302 -4.67 20.22 2.94
C THR A 302 -5.46 20.77 1.74
N ARG A 303 -4.78 21.17 0.66
CA ARG A 303 -5.47 21.61 -0.54
C ARG A 303 -6.18 20.49 -1.28
N VAL A 304 -5.63 19.28 -1.25
CA VAL A 304 -6.32 18.11 -1.78
C VAL A 304 -7.60 17.85 -1.01
N LYS A 305 -7.51 17.79 0.32
CA LYS A 305 -8.66 17.55 1.22
C LYS A 305 -9.75 18.63 1.14
N SER A 306 -9.37 19.87 0.80
CA SER A 306 -10.32 20.99 0.65
C SER A 306 -10.95 21.06 -0.75
N HIS A 307 -10.57 20.19 -1.67
CA HIS A 307 -11.11 20.22 -3.02
C HIS A 307 -12.61 19.83 -3.04
N PRO A 308 -13.46 20.47 -3.89
CA PRO A 308 -14.90 20.19 -3.97
C PRO A 308 -15.25 18.70 -4.19
N PHE A 309 -14.37 17.92 -4.82
CA PHE A 309 -14.55 16.46 -4.95
C PHE A 309 -14.69 15.76 -3.59
N PHE A 310 -14.11 16.30 -2.53
CA PHE A 310 -14.17 15.78 -1.17
C PHE A 310 -15.11 16.55 -0.24
N ALA A 311 -16.07 17.32 -0.79
CA ALA A 311 -16.89 18.27 -0.02
C ALA A 311 -17.56 17.67 1.22
N ASP A 312 -18.09 16.46 1.14
CA ASP A 312 -18.90 15.85 2.20
C ASP A 312 -18.12 14.79 3.01
N ILE A 313 -16.80 14.77 2.90
CA ILE A 313 -15.97 13.81 3.65
C ILE A 313 -15.80 14.27 5.11
N ALA A 314 -16.33 13.47 6.04
CA ALA A 314 -16.03 13.58 7.46
C ALA A 314 -14.66 12.92 7.77
N TRP A 315 -13.59 13.66 7.55
CA TRP A 315 -12.20 13.15 7.60
C TRP A 315 -11.86 12.45 8.91
N ASP A 316 -12.28 12.99 10.05
CA ASP A 316 -12.03 12.39 11.36
C ASP A 316 -12.81 11.08 11.55
N ASP A 317 -14.07 11.03 11.12
CA ASP A 317 -14.88 9.81 11.23
C ASP A 317 -14.35 8.70 10.33
N LEU A 318 -13.88 9.07 9.13
CA LEU A 318 -13.25 8.14 8.21
C LEU A 318 -11.91 7.63 8.75
N PHE A 319 -11.03 8.53 9.21
CA PHE A 319 -9.74 8.17 9.78
C PHE A 319 -9.88 7.27 11.01
N TYR A 320 -10.80 7.63 11.89
CA TYR A 320 -11.09 6.86 13.09
C TYR A 320 -12.03 5.67 12.84
N ARG A 321 -12.36 5.38 11.59
CA ARG A 321 -13.17 4.23 11.19
C ARG A 321 -14.51 4.15 11.94
N ARG A 322 -15.14 5.30 12.25
CA ARG A 322 -16.45 5.40 12.87
C ARG A 322 -17.59 5.06 11.90
N VAL A 323 -17.28 5.07 10.61
CA VAL A 323 -18.14 4.64 9.52
C VAL A 323 -17.54 3.42 8.85
N LYS A 324 -18.35 2.60 8.23
CA LYS A 324 -17.85 1.46 7.41
C LYS A 324 -17.42 1.93 6.04
N GLY A 325 -16.54 1.16 5.40
CA GLY A 325 -16.18 1.36 4.00
C GLY A 325 -17.38 1.15 3.06
N PRO A 326 -17.33 1.67 1.83
CA PRO A 326 -18.45 1.63 0.90
C PRO A 326 -18.73 0.22 0.34
N ILE A 327 -17.72 -0.63 0.29
CA ILE A 327 -17.86 -2.03 -0.13
C ILE A 327 -17.53 -2.92 1.06
N ILE A 328 -18.52 -3.64 1.57
CA ILE A 328 -18.32 -4.60 2.65
C ILE A 328 -18.03 -5.96 2.04
N PRO A 329 -16.79 -6.51 2.21
CA PRO A 329 -16.46 -7.83 1.71
C PRO A 329 -17.31 -8.92 2.35
N ARG A 330 -17.60 -9.98 1.58
CA ARG A 330 -18.20 -11.19 2.16
C ARG A 330 -17.12 -11.98 2.88
N VAL A 331 -17.20 -11.99 4.21
CA VAL A 331 -16.26 -12.71 5.08
C VAL A 331 -17.08 -13.52 6.06
N SER A 332 -16.96 -14.84 6.01
CA SER A 332 -17.74 -15.78 6.85
C SER A 332 -17.07 -16.06 8.19
N HIS A 333 -15.75 -15.95 8.26
CA HIS A 333 -14.96 -16.15 9.48
C HIS A 333 -13.58 -15.47 9.33
N PRO A 334 -12.82 -15.24 10.42
CA PRO A 334 -11.55 -14.50 10.40
C PRO A 334 -10.48 -15.04 9.44
N ALA A 335 -10.50 -16.34 9.14
CA ALA A 335 -9.57 -17.00 8.22
C ALA A 335 -10.19 -17.25 6.83
N ASP A 336 -11.25 -16.52 6.47
CA ASP A 336 -11.91 -16.67 5.17
C ASP A 336 -11.01 -16.14 4.06
N THR A 337 -10.77 -16.97 3.05
CA THR A 337 -9.97 -16.65 1.87
C THR A 337 -10.80 -16.64 0.58
N GLY A 338 -12.13 -16.57 0.69
CA GLY A 338 -13.05 -16.58 -0.45
C GLY A 338 -12.89 -15.40 -1.43
N ASN A 339 -12.22 -14.33 -0.99
CA ASN A 339 -11.93 -13.16 -1.82
C ASN A 339 -10.53 -13.21 -2.48
N PHE A 340 -9.81 -14.32 -2.34
CA PHE A 340 -8.50 -14.54 -2.97
C PHE A 340 -8.61 -15.58 -4.08
N GLU A 341 -7.71 -15.48 -5.06
CA GLU A 341 -7.58 -16.50 -6.10
C GLU A 341 -7.06 -17.83 -5.51
N GLU A 342 -7.34 -18.93 -6.20
CA GLU A 342 -6.80 -20.23 -5.83
C GLU A 342 -5.41 -20.43 -6.44
N TYR A 343 -4.46 -20.78 -5.59
CA TYR A 343 -3.09 -21.08 -5.99
C TYR A 343 -2.72 -22.54 -5.59
N PRO A 344 -1.88 -23.20 -6.39
CA PRO A 344 -1.37 -24.52 -6.01
C PRO A 344 -0.60 -24.47 -4.68
N ASP A 345 -0.83 -25.43 -3.81
CA ASP A 345 -0.17 -25.50 -2.50
C ASP A 345 1.34 -25.82 -2.59
N SER A 346 1.79 -26.40 -3.71
CA SER A 346 3.18 -26.74 -3.94
C SER A 346 3.85 -25.76 -4.90
N ASP A 347 5.03 -25.29 -4.54
CA ASP A 347 5.91 -24.57 -5.46
C ASP A 347 6.69 -25.60 -6.29
N THR A 348 6.22 -25.89 -7.50
CA THR A 348 6.85 -26.85 -8.42
C THR A 348 8.07 -26.28 -9.15
N ARG A 349 8.41 -25.01 -8.93
CA ARG A 349 9.57 -24.36 -9.55
C ARG A 349 10.87 -24.90 -8.97
N ASN A 350 11.88 -25.14 -9.83
CA ASN A 350 13.24 -25.43 -9.38
C ASN A 350 13.72 -24.33 -8.44
N GLN A 351 13.89 -24.68 -7.17
CA GLN A 351 14.30 -23.72 -6.15
C GLN A 351 15.81 -23.45 -6.30
N ASN A 352 16.17 -22.15 -6.43
CA ASN A 352 17.56 -21.75 -6.36
C ASN A 352 18.05 -21.96 -4.92
N ILE A 353 19.22 -22.59 -4.79
CA ILE A 353 19.85 -22.84 -3.50
C ILE A 353 20.66 -21.61 -3.10
N TYR A 354 20.50 -21.18 -1.84
CA TYR A 354 21.33 -20.13 -1.25
C TYR A 354 22.65 -20.72 -0.78
N THR A 355 23.64 -20.68 -1.70
CA THR A 355 24.96 -21.29 -1.52
C THR A 355 25.84 -20.52 -0.55
N ASP A 356 26.91 -21.15 -0.04
CA ASP A 356 27.83 -20.50 0.89
C ASP A 356 28.53 -19.28 0.30
N ASP A 357 28.77 -19.26 -1.01
CA ASP A 357 29.33 -18.09 -1.70
C ASP A 357 28.34 -16.91 -1.73
N LEU A 358 27.06 -17.19 -1.96
CA LEU A 358 26.02 -16.17 -1.86
C LEU A 358 25.86 -15.68 -0.41
N LYS A 359 25.91 -16.59 0.58
CA LYS A 359 25.87 -16.24 2.01
C LYS A 359 27.00 -15.28 2.37
N LYS A 360 28.22 -15.59 2.04
CA LYS A 360 29.39 -14.70 2.31
C LYS A 360 29.20 -13.27 1.80
N LYS A 361 28.58 -13.13 0.62
CA LYS A 361 28.43 -11.84 -0.05
C LYS A 361 27.19 -11.07 0.39
N PHE A 362 26.05 -11.73 0.60
CA PHE A 362 24.76 -11.08 0.73
C PHE A 362 24.12 -11.21 2.13
N GLU A 363 24.52 -12.18 2.98
CA GLU A 363 23.97 -12.37 4.32
C GLU A 363 24.05 -11.09 5.19
N PRO A 364 25.14 -10.28 5.13
CA PRO A 364 25.20 -9.02 5.87
C PRO A 364 24.09 -8.03 5.51
N LEU A 365 23.48 -8.13 4.32
CA LEU A 365 22.39 -7.26 3.86
C LEU A 365 21.02 -7.67 4.45
N PHE A 366 20.93 -8.87 5.02
CA PHE A 366 19.70 -9.42 5.60
C PHE A 366 19.70 -9.45 7.13
N LYS A 367 20.68 -8.84 7.78
CA LYS A 367 20.82 -8.82 9.25
C LYS A 367 19.67 -8.15 10.00
N ASP A 368 18.92 -7.30 9.29
CA ASP A 368 17.80 -6.57 9.88
C ASP A 368 16.47 -7.35 9.86
N PHE A 369 16.47 -8.56 9.25
CA PHE A 369 15.30 -9.45 9.24
C PHE A 369 15.25 -10.32 10.48
#